data_4a137e419fd4cfcef599ac7013187e48
#
_entry.id   4a137e419fd4cfcef599ac7013187e48
#
_cell.length_a   1.000
_cell.length_b   1.000
_cell.length_c   1.000
_cell.angle_alpha   90.00
_cell.angle_beta   90.00
_cell.angle_gamma   90.00
#
_symmetry.space_group_name_H-M   'P 1'
#
loop_
_entity.id
_entity.type
_entity.pdbx_description
1 polymer ?
#
loop_
_entity_poly.entity_id
_entity_poly.type
_entity_poly.pdbx_seq_one_letter_code
_entity_poly.pdbx_strand_id
1 'polypeptide(L)'
;MANRFCFLFCLGYFFVCKSLLCKVIQSDDQWSLRKLTKPKTPKVINVDWPSNEIDFFILNKLEKKGINAPLRAEKTPLNRRLSYTLVGLPPNKVILESSYLEAIDLLLASPHYGEKWGRHWMDIVRYADSNGLDENLAFAHAWRYRDYIIDAFNQDHPYDQFVREQIAGDLLSTGKPYAESTRLKIATGFLALGPKLLAEPDPVKMEMDMIDEQIDVIGQAFLGLTIACARCHDHMSDPISTDEYYKLAGILKSTRTMEKVTRPTRWFEHIISNPLDKNHYEKFQSLVSAQKALINAFKIKSCLLVCPSSVNRPTEIIFLLLFFNSCLS
;
A
#
# COMPACT_ATOMS: atom_id res chain seq x y z
N MET A 1 -44.24 -2.13 -40.32
CA MET A 1 -42.93 -1.86 -41.00
C MET A 1 -42.07 -0.80 -40.28
N ALA A 2 -42.55 -0.08 -39.28
CA ALA A 2 -41.81 0.98 -38.59
C ALA A 2 -40.75 0.49 -37.54
N ASN A 3 -40.93 -0.73 -36.96
CA ASN A 3 -40.04 -1.20 -35.88
C ASN A 3 -38.69 -1.81 -36.33
N ARG A 4 -38.52 -2.08 -37.63
CA ARG A 4 -37.24 -2.62 -38.15
C ARG A 4 -36.24 -1.52 -38.51
N PHE A 5 -36.71 -0.32 -38.79
CA PHE A 5 -35.83 0.82 -39.13
C PHE A 5 -35.18 1.45 -37.88
N CYS A 6 -35.86 1.43 -36.74
CA CYS A 6 -35.32 1.99 -35.51
C CYS A 6 -34.16 1.14 -34.91
N PHE A 7 -34.24 -0.19 -35.06
CA PHE A 7 -33.22 -1.12 -34.56
C PHE A 7 -31.90 -1.05 -35.37
N LEU A 8 -31.99 -0.83 -36.68
CA LEU A 8 -30.81 -0.65 -37.53
C LEU A 8 -30.13 0.71 -37.32
N PHE A 9 -30.91 1.76 -36.97
CA PHE A 9 -30.35 3.08 -36.68
C PHE A 9 -29.63 3.10 -35.32
N CYS A 10 -30.14 2.40 -34.31
CA CYS A 10 -29.48 2.27 -32.99
C CYS A 10 -28.20 1.41 -33.07
N LEU A 11 -28.19 0.34 -33.86
CA LEU A 11 -26.98 -0.48 -34.08
C LEU A 11 -25.92 0.30 -34.88
N GLY A 12 -26.31 1.09 -35.89
CA GLY A 12 -25.39 1.96 -36.64
C GLY A 12 -24.78 3.06 -35.76
N TYR A 13 -25.57 3.64 -34.84
CA TYR A 13 -25.07 4.68 -33.90
C TYR A 13 -24.13 4.10 -32.86
N PHE A 14 -24.37 2.86 -32.39
CA PHE A 14 -23.48 2.16 -31.46
C PHE A 14 -22.15 1.76 -32.11
N PHE A 15 -22.14 1.43 -33.39
CA PHE A 15 -20.93 1.09 -34.15
C PHE A 15 -20.10 2.33 -34.51
N VAL A 16 -20.75 3.43 -34.86
CA VAL A 16 -20.09 4.71 -35.20
C VAL A 16 -19.56 5.38 -33.92
N CYS A 17 -20.24 5.24 -32.78
CA CYS A 17 -19.75 5.75 -31.51
C CYS A 17 -18.51 4.99 -30.99
N LYS A 18 -18.39 3.68 -31.24
CA LYS A 18 -17.20 2.88 -30.92
C LYS A 18 -15.98 3.26 -31.76
N SER A 19 -16.16 3.68 -33.01
CA SER A 19 -15.05 4.06 -33.89
C SER A 19 -14.56 5.51 -33.69
N LEU A 20 -15.34 6.36 -33.02
CA LEU A 20 -14.99 7.76 -32.77
C LEU A 20 -14.37 7.99 -31.37
N LEU A 21 -14.45 7.03 -30.43
CA LEU A 21 -13.98 7.20 -29.06
C LEU A 21 -12.68 6.46 -28.73
N CYS A 22 -12.13 5.68 -29.63
CA CYS A 22 -10.85 5.01 -29.39
C CYS A 22 -9.78 5.51 -30.39
N LYS A 23 -9.40 6.78 -30.31
CA LYS A 23 -8.04 7.13 -30.67
C LYS A 23 -7.16 6.57 -29.54
N VAL A 24 -6.60 5.37 -29.76
CA VAL A 24 -5.44 4.91 -29.00
C VAL A 24 -4.43 6.04 -29.10
N ILE A 25 -4.21 6.74 -27.99
CA ILE A 25 -3.17 7.77 -27.94
C ILE A 25 -1.87 6.99 -28.13
N GLN A 26 -1.24 7.17 -29.29
CA GLN A 26 0.04 6.52 -29.55
C GLN A 26 1.02 7.04 -28.49
N SER A 27 1.80 6.15 -27.89
CA SER A 27 2.76 6.45 -26.82
C SER A 27 3.73 7.59 -27.15
N ASP A 28 3.95 7.85 -28.45
CA ASP A 28 4.83 8.92 -28.94
C ASP A 28 4.28 10.33 -28.71
N ASP A 29 2.96 10.49 -28.53
CA ASP A 29 2.33 11.78 -28.28
C ASP A 29 2.32 12.20 -26.80
N GLN A 30 2.47 11.24 -25.89
CA GLN A 30 2.48 11.54 -24.45
C GLN A 30 3.88 11.90 -23.97
N TRP A 31 4.06 13.17 -23.58
CA TRP A 31 5.34 13.66 -23.07
C TRP A 31 5.86 12.88 -21.84
N SER A 32 4.95 12.38 -21.01
CA SER A 32 5.26 11.62 -19.77
C SER A 32 5.87 10.24 -20.04
N LEU A 33 5.64 9.67 -21.21
CA LEU A 33 6.17 8.36 -21.61
C LEU A 33 7.45 8.46 -22.44
N ARG A 34 7.86 9.69 -22.81
CA ARG A 34 9.10 9.90 -23.53
C ARG A 34 10.31 9.67 -22.64
N LYS A 35 11.41 9.21 -23.23
CA LYS A 35 12.68 9.09 -22.52
C LYS A 35 13.06 10.41 -21.87
N LEU A 36 13.40 10.38 -20.58
CA LEU A 36 13.83 11.56 -19.85
C LEU A 36 15.09 12.15 -20.48
N THR A 37 15.05 13.45 -20.73
CA THR A 37 16.19 14.24 -21.21
C THR A 37 16.33 15.46 -20.33
N LYS A 38 17.57 15.85 -20.00
CA LYS A 38 17.82 17.10 -19.25
C LYS A 38 17.51 18.28 -20.17
N PRO A 39 16.49 19.12 -19.87
CA PRO A 39 16.17 20.27 -20.67
C PRO A 39 17.26 21.35 -20.52
N LYS A 40 17.44 22.20 -21.55
CA LYS A 40 18.31 23.34 -21.44
C LYS A 40 17.70 24.38 -20.52
N THR A 41 18.51 24.89 -19.58
CA THR A 41 18.10 25.97 -18.68
C THR A 41 17.74 27.21 -19.50
N PRO A 42 16.53 27.78 -19.34
CA PRO A 42 16.09 28.92 -20.11
C PRO A 42 16.86 30.19 -19.70
N LYS A 43 17.04 31.14 -20.65
CA LYS A 43 17.55 32.46 -20.36
C LYS A 43 16.48 33.28 -19.66
N VAL A 44 16.87 34.06 -18.66
CA VAL A 44 16.04 34.97 -17.89
C VAL A 44 16.65 36.39 -17.89
N ILE A 45 15.85 37.40 -17.64
CA ILE A 45 16.25 38.78 -17.57
C ILE A 45 16.95 39.06 -16.23
N ASN A 46 16.31 38.65 -15.14
CA ASN A 46 16.88 38.81 -13.79
C ASN A 46 17.71 37.57 -13.40
N VAL A 47 19.02 37.64 -13.67
CA VAL A 47 19.95 36.53 -13.42
C VAL A 47 20.31 36.34 -11.93
N ASP A 48 20.05 37.34 -11.08
CA ASP A 48 20.43 37.34 -9.67
C ASP A 48 19.36 36.68 -8.76
N TRP A 49 18.13 36.51 -9.25
CA TRP A 49 17.04 35.94 -8.47
C TRP A 49 17.13 34.40 -8.31
N PRO A 50 17.48 33.62 -9.37
CA PRO A 50 17.54 32.17 -9.28
C PRO A 50 18.63 31.68 -8.33
N SER A 51 18.32 30.73 -7.45
CA SER A 51 19.29 30.05 -6.58
C SER A 51 19.70 28.68 -7.11
N ASN A 52 18.90 28.10 -8.00
CA ASN A 52 19.10 26.76 -8.59
C ASN A 52 18.51 26.68 -10.01
N GLU A 53 18.76 25.58 -10.73
CA GLU A 53 18.29 25.41 -12.11
C GLU A 53 16.74 25.47 -12.23
N ILE A 54 15.99 25.02 -11.22
CA ILE A 54 14.51 25.03 -11.24
C ILE A 54 13.99 26.47 -11.23
N ASP A 55 14.65 27.34 -10.48
CA ASP A 55 14.27 28.76 -10.39
C ASP A 55 14.31 29.46 -11.73
N PHE A 56 15.24 29.10 -12.63
CA PHE A 56 15.30 29.66 -14.00
C PHE A 56 14.03 29.31 -14.79
N PHE A 57 13.52 28.09 -14.66
CA PHE A 57 12.27 27.70 -15.34
C PHE A 57 11.07 28.44 -14.77
N ILE A 58 11.03 28.64 -13.45
CA ILE A 58 9.97 29.39 -12.78
C ILE A 58 10.02 30.84 -13.21
N LEU A 59 11.20 31.49 -13.11
CA LEU A 59 11.38 32.88 -13.44
C LEU A 59 11.07 33.16 -14.91
N ASN A 60 11.52 32.33 -15.84
CA ASN A 60 11.21 32.47 -17.26
C ASN A 60 9.68 32.47 -17.52
N LYS A 61 8.92 31.67 -16.78
CA LYS A 61 7.46 31.69 -16.89
C LYS A 61 6.83 32.93 -16.28
N LEU A 62 7.39 33.46 -15.18
CA LEU A 62 6.92 34.70 -14.56
C LEU A 62 7.18 35.88 -15.49
N GLU A 63 8.41 36.01 -16.03
CA GLU A 63 8.81 37.08 -16.95
C GLU A 63 7.95 37.08 -18.23
N LYS A 64 7.68 35.91 -18.82
CA LYS A 64 6.78 35.77 -19.99
C LYS A 64 5.36 36.25 -19.72
N LYS A 65 4.92 36.19 -18.48
CA LYS A 65 3.60 36.68 -18.05
C LYS A 65 3.62 38.09 -17.52
N GLY A 66 4.77 38.80 -17.53
CA GLY A 66 4.93 40.14 -16.97
C GLY A 66 4.76 40.18 -15.45
N ILE A 67 4.97 39.04 -14.75
CA ILE A 67 4.88 38.96 -13.31
C ILE A 67 6.26 39.10 -12.69
N ASN A 68 6.43 40.08 -11.80
CA ASN A 68 7.68 40.24 -11.08
C ASN A 68 7.92 39.08 -10.12
N ALA A 69 9.17 38.61 -10.04
CA ALA A 69 9.58 37.61 -9.07
C ALA A 69 9.39 38.14 -7.64
N PRO A 70 8.86 37.34 -6.70
CA PRO A 70 8.65 37.77 -5.32
C PRO A 70 10.01 37.98 -4.62
N LEU A 71 10.00 38.84 -3.62
CA LEU A 71 11.12 38.98 -2.69
C LEU A 71 11.27 37.71 -1.85
N ARG A 72 12.50 37.43 -1.42
CA ARG A 72 12.79 36.33 -0.51
C ARG A 72 12.06 36.55 0.83
N ALA A 73 11.42 35.50 1.36
CA ALA A 73 10.77 35.57 2.65
C ALA A 73 11.79 35.82 3.78
N GLU A 74 11.35 36.53 4.84
CA GLU A 74 12.13 36.70 6.05
C GLU A 74 12.42 35.34 6.73
N LYS A 75 13.47 35.28 7.54
CA LYS A 75 13.97 34.08 8.20
C LYS A 75 12.90 33.33 9.00
N THR A 76 12.18 34.03 9.88
CA THR A 76 11.20 33.38 10.78
C THR A 76 10.02 32.75 10.02
N PRO A 77 9.32 33.45 9.10
CA PRO A 77 8.28 32.82 8.26
C PRO A 77 8.82 31.68 7.41
N LEU A 78 10.07 31.81 6.89
CA LEU A 78 10.70 30.78 6.07
C LEU A 78 10.96 29.49 6.87
N ASN A 79 11.63 29.60 8.02
CA ASN A 79 11.91 28.45 8.89
C ASN A 79 10.63 27.81 9.45
N ARG A 80 9.61 28.61 9.72
CA ARG A 80 8.28 28.08 10.10
C ARG A 80 7.66 27.24 8.97
N ARG A 81 7.64 27.73 7.74
CA ARG A 81 7.13 26.98 6.58
C ARG A 81 7.95 25.71 6.35
N LEU A 82 9.27 25.81 6.47
CA LEU A 82 10.18 24.68 6.32
C LEU A 82 9.88 23.57 7.32
N SER A 83 9.70 23.90 8.61
CA SER A 83 9.36 22.93 9.65
C SER A 83 8.04 22.20 9.35
N TYR A 84 6.97 22.93 9.02
CA TYR A 84 5.71 22.30 8.63
C TYR A 84 5.84 21.48 7.33
N THR A 85 6.67 21.88 6.40
CA THR A 85 6.86 21.16 5.14
C THR A 85 7.67 19.88 5.35
N LEU A 86 8.73 19.88 6.14
CA LEU A 86 9.60 18.71 6.31
C LEU A 86 9.12 17.75 7.38
N VAL A 87 8.68 18.24 8.54
CA VAL A 87 8.33 17.38 9.68
C VAL A 87 6.88 17.50 10.14
N GLY A 88 6.09 18.44 9.60
CA GLY A 88 4.67 18.60 9.96
C GLY A 88 4.42 19.24 11.32
N LEU A 89 5.46 19.65 12.03
CA LEU A 89 5.42 20.20 13.39
C LEU A 89 5.81 21.67 13.42
N PRO A 90 5.37 22.43 14.45
CA PRO A 90 5.83 23.81 14.65
C PRO A 90 7.35 23.82 14.93
N PRO A 91 8.08 24.84 14.46
CA PRO A 91 9.50 24.94 14.72
C PRO A 91 9.77 25.21 16.19
N ASN A 92 10.79 24.58 16.76
CA ASN A 92 11.33 24.94 18.06
C ASN A 92 12.26 26.17 17.95
N LYS A 93 12.76 26.67 19.09
CA LYS A 93 13.62 27.83 19.17
C LYS A 93 14.90 27.66 18.32
N VAL A 94 15.51 26.48 18.34
CA VAL A 94 16.74 26.17 17.59
C VAL A 94 16.47 26.37 16.09
N ILE A 95 15.41 25.80 15.56
CA ILE A 95 15.03 25.94 14.13
C ILE A 95 14.76 27.41 13.77
N LEU A 96 14.08 28.17 14.63
CA LEU A 96 13.80 29.59 14.37
C LEU A 96 15.06 30.44 14.33
N GLU A 97 16.06 30.11 15.13
CA GLU A 97 17.33 30.85 15.24
C GLU A 97 18.40 30.38 14.23
N SER A 98 18.27 29.19 13.64
CA SER A 98 19.19 28.63 12.66
C SER A 98 19.16 29.38 11.33
N SER A 99 20.25 29.32 10.59
CA SER A 99 20.26 29.72 9.18
C SER A 99 19.33 28.81 8.38
N TYR A 100 18.97 29.21 7.15
CA TYR A 100 18.06 28.42 6.31
C TYR A 100 18.61 27.00 6.01
N LEU A 101 19.89 26.89 5.64
CA LEU A 101 20.52 25.60 5.32
C LEU A 101 20.65 24.73 6.57
N GLU A 102 21.10 25.29 7.67
CA GLU A 102 21.21 24.59 8.95
C GLU A 102 19.83 24.07 9.42
N ALA A 103 18.76 24.88 9.25
CA ALA A 103 17.41 24.44 9.57
C ALA A 103 16.94 23.27 8.71
N ILE A 104 17.31 23.24 7.42
CA ILE A 104 17.05 22.10 6.52
C ILE A 104 17.73 20.84 7.06
N ASP A 105 19.03 20.90 7.34
CA ASP A 105 19.80 19.74 7.79
C ASP A 105 19.27 19.19 9.11
N LEU A 106 18.96 20.06 10.07
CA LEU A 106 18.38 19.67 11.36
C LEU A 106 17.01 19.01 11.21
N LEU A 107 16.16 19.51 10.30
CA LEU A 107 14.83 18.97 10.08
C LEU A 107 14.87 17.66 9.30
N LEU A 108 15.76 17.51 8.33
CA LEU A 108 15.95 16.23 7.61
C LEU A 108 16.54 15.14 8.49
N ALA A 109 17.38 15.50 9.47
CA ALA A 109 17.92 14.58 10.45
C ALA A 109 16.92 14.20 11.56
N SER A 110 15.75 14.84 11.61
CA SER A 110 14.73 14.57 12.61
C SER A 110 13.96 13.28 12.29
N PRO A 111 13.69 12.39 13.27
CA PRO A 111 12.86 11.20 13.07
C PRO A 111 11.45 11.54 12.60
N HIS A 112 10.96 12.73 12.91
CA HIS A 112 9.65 13.21 12.45
C HIS A 112 9.55 13.42 10.94
N TYR A 113 10.69 13.49 10.24
CA TYR A 113 10.70 13.49 8.78
C TYR A 113 10.10 12.21 8.21
N GLY A 114 10.60 11.06 8.65
CA GLY A 114 10.07 9.76 8.23
C GLY A 114 8.63 9.52 8.68
N GLU A 115 8.24 9.96 9.89
CA GLU A 115 6.87 9.86 10.37
C GLU A 115 5.90 10.62 9.45
N LYS A 116 6.25 11.85 9.07
CA LYS A 116 5.42 12.66 8.17
C LYS A 116 5.34 12.10 6.77
N TRP A 117 6.49 11.82 6.15
CA TRP A 117 6.52 11.38 4.75
C TRP A 117 6.10 9.92 4.60
N GLY A 118 6.39 9.10 5.61
CA GLY A 118 5.87 7.74 5.71
C GLY A 118 4.34 7.69 5.74
N ARG A 119 3.69 8.64 6.42
CA ARG A 119 2.23 8.75 6.39
C ARG A 119 1.69 8.99 4.98
N HIS A 120 2.30 9.90 4.21
CA HIS A 120 1.87 10.13 2.83
C HIS A 120 2.02 8.87 1.97
N TRP A 121 3.09 8.09 2.19
CA TRP A 121 3.25 6.81 1.52
C TRP A 121 2.18 5.79 1.96
N MET A 122 1.90 5.71 3.24
CA MET A 122 0.88 4.81 3.79
C MET A 122 -0.53 5.12 3.24
N ASP A 123 -0.84 6.39 3.01
CA ASP A 123 -2.10 6.80 2.36
C ASP A 123 -2.18 6.26 0.91
N ILE A 124 -1.09 6.35 0.15
CA ILE A 124 -1.02 5.84 -1.24
C ILE A 124 -1.21 4.32 -1.27
N VAL A 125 -0.55 3.59 -0.37
CA VAL A 125 -0.61 2.12 -0.31
C VAL A 125 -1.79 1.59 0.49
N ARG A 126 -2.71 2.47 0.89
CA ARG A 126 -3.95 2.14 1.61
C ARG A 126 -3.69 1.33 2.88
N TYR A 127 -2.63 1.72 3.62
CA TYR A 127 -2.30 1.10 4.90
C TYR A 127 -3.47 1.17 5.87
N ALA A 128 -3.76 0.02 6.47
CA ALA A 128 -4.67 -0.09 7.60
C ALA A 128 -4.24 -1.25 8.50
N ASP A 129 -4.71 -1.26 9.73
CA ASP A 129 -4.46 -2.35 10.69
C ASP A 129 -5.46 -3.52 10.53
N SER A 130 -6.32 -3.46 9.50
CA SER A 130 -7.26 -4.53 9.11
C SER A 130 -7.54 -4.49 7.61
N ASN A 131 -8.08 -5.60 7.05
CA ASN A 131 -8.50 -5.64 5.66
C ASN A 131 -9.76 -4.79 5.38
N GLY A 132 -10.43 -4.28 6.42
CA GLY A 132 -11.72 -3.62 6.27
C GLY A 132 -12.80 -4.58 5.80
N LEU A 133 -13.76 -4.07 5.01
CA LEU A 133 -14.86 -4.83 4.45
C LEU A 133 -15.71 -5.56 5.52
N ASP A 134 -16.50 -6.54 5.12
CA ASP A 134 -17.43 -7.22 6.03
C ASP A 134 -16.72 -8.11 7.07
N GLU A 135 -15.57 -8.70 6.69
CA GLU A 135 -14.81 -9.58 7.57
C GLU A 135 -14.00 -8.80 8.63
N ASN A 136 -13.52 -7.62 8.27
CA ASN A 136 -12.71 -6.72 9.11
C ASN A 136 -11.64 -7.46 9.93
N LEU A 137 -10.86 -8.33 9.29
CA LEU A 137 -9.83 -9.12 9.94
C LEU A 137 -8.59 -8.25 10.23
N ALA A 138 -8.12 -8.30 11.47
CA ALA A 138 -6.96 -7.52 11.90
C ALA A 138 -5.65 -8.03 11.27
N PHE A 139 -4.81 -7.10 10.84
CA PHE A 139 -3.42 -7.33 10.45
C PHE A 139 -2.50 -7.16 11.66
N ALA A 140 -2.33 -8.21 12.45
CA ALA A 140 -1.61 -8.17 13.73
C ALA A 140 -0.18 -7.60 13.62
N HIS A 141 0.43 -7.65 12.45
CA HIS A 141 1.81 -7.25 12.20
C HIS A 141 1.97 -6.09 11.21
N ALA A 142 0.89 -5.41 10.81
CA ALA A 142 0.92 -4.29 9.87
C ALA A 142 1.87 -3.16 10.33
N TRP A 143 1.95 -2.92 11.65
CA TRP A 143 2.84 -1.92 12.25
C TRP A 143 4.31 -2.08 11.83
N ARG A 144 4.77 -3.32 11.52
CA ARG A 144 6.14 -3.56 11.04
C ARG A 144 6.39 -2.92 9.68
N TYR A 145 5.40 -2.98 8.79
CA TYR A 145 5.49 -2.32 7.50
C TYR A 145 5.50 -0.79 7.66
N ARG A 146 4.67 -0.23 8.55
CA ARG A 146 4.71 1.20 8.88
C ARG A 146 6.09 1.63 9.35
N ASP A 147 6.68 0.89 10.29
CA ASP A 147 7.99 1.20 10.84
C ASP A 147 9.09 1.08 9.75
N TYR A 148 9.02 0.07 8.87
CA TYR A 148 9.89 -0.04 7.70
C TYR A 148 9.81 1.21 6.80
N ILE A 149 8.62 1.72 6.53
CA ILE A 149 8.43 2.93 5.71
C ILE A 149 9.03 4.16 6.39
N ILE A 150 8.78 4.36 7.68
CA ILE A 150 9.34 5.47 8.45
C ILE A 150 10.88 5.43 8.43
N ASP A 151 11.45 4.26 8.65
CA ASP A 151 12.90 4.05 8.61
C ASP A 151 13.48 4.30 7.21
N ALA A 152 12.80 3.85 6.15
CA ALA A 152 13.24 4.07 4.78
C ALA A 152 13.34 5.56 4.43
N PHE A 153 12.36 6.38 4.84
CA PHE A 153 12.41 7.82 4.65
C PHE A 153 13.50 8.48 5.50
N ASN A 154 13.67 8.09 6.77
CA ASN A 154 14.70 8.63 7.65
C ASN A 154 16.13 8.28 7.22
N GLN A 155 16.30 7.15 6.53
CA GLN A 155 17.59 6.69 6.01
C GLN A 155 17.87 7.17 4.57
N ASP A 156 16.99 7.97 4.00
CA ASP A 156 17.06 8.40 2.59
C ASP A 156 17.29 7.22 1.64
N HIS A 157 16.48 6.15 1.84
CA HIS A 157 16.64 4.91 1.12
C HIS A 157 16.45 5.11 -0.39
N PRO A 158 17.38 4.67 -1.26
CA PRO A 158 17.29 4.89 -2.70
C PRO A 158 15.98 4.36 -3.27
N TYR A 159 15.27 5.20 -4.03
CA TYR A 159 13.90 4.92 -4.50
C TYR A 159 13.80 3.63 -5.33
N ASP A 160 14.78 3.35 -6.17
CA ASP A 160 14.80 2.12 -6.97
C ASP A 160 14.93 0.86 -6.12
N GLN A 161 15.70 0.91 -5.02
CA GLN A 161 15.79 -0.16 -4.04
C GLN A 161 14.50 -0.29 -3.24
N PHE A 162 13.95 0.83 -2.78
CA PHE A 162 12.68 0.89 -2.07
C PHE A 162 11.53 0.23 -2.86
N VAL A 163 11.43 0.49 -4.17
CA VAL A 163 10.44 -0.17 -5.04
C VAL A 163 10.70 -1.67 -5.15
N ARG A 164 11.94 -2.08 -5.40
CA ARG A 164 12.29 -3.51 -5.54
C ARG A 164 12.01 -4.29 -4.26
N GLU A 165 12.29 -3.71 -3.10
CA GLU A 165 12.06 -4.33 -1.81
C GLU A 165 10.56 -4.57 -1.54
N GLN A 166 9.71 -3.65 -1.92
CA GLN A 166 8.27 -3.78 -1.73
C GLN A 166 7.60 -4.79 -2.68
N ILE A 167 8.16 -4.96 -3.89
CA ILE A 167 7.62 -5.91 -4.86
C ILE A 167 8.20 -7.31 -4.69
N ALA A 168 9.50 -7.44 -4.37
CA ALA A 168 10.24 -8.70 -4.40
C ALA A 168 11.23 -8.85 -3.23
N GLY A 169 10.95 -8.22 -2.09
CA GLY A 169 11.82 -8.24 -0.93
C GLY A 169 12.05 -9.63 -0.36
N ASP A 170 11.06 -10.51 -0.43
CA ASP A 170 11.18 -11.92 -0.04
C ASP A 170 12.21 -12.66 -0.89
N LEU A 171 12.23 -12.45 -2.20
CA LEU A 171 13.21 -13.01 -3.11
C LEU A 171 14.62 -12.44 -2.86
N LEU A 172 14.72 -11.13 -2.63
CA LEU A 172 15.95 -10.43 -2.30
C LEU A 172 16.52 -10.85 -0.94
N SER A 173 15.71 -11.40 -0.06
CA SER A 173 16.08 -11.81 1.30
C SER A 173 16.92 -13.08 1.35
N THR A 174 16.98 -13.84 0.26
CA THR A 174 17.69 -15.13 0.19
C THR A 174 19.20 -14.95 0.39
N GLY A 175 19.76 -15.67 1.34
CA GLY A 175 21.20 -15.61 1.65
C GLY A 175 21.65 -14.36 2.43
N LYS A 176 20.72 -13.47 2.81
CA LYS A 176 21.02 -12.27 3.57
C LYS A 176 21.10 -12.54 5.09
N PRO A 177 21.86 -11.72 5.84
CA PRO A 177 21.83 -11.73 7.30
C PRO A 177 20.39 -11.58 7.83
N TYR A 178 20.13 -12.14 9.01
CA TYR A 178 18.79 -12.18 9.62
C TYR A 178 18.07 -10.81 9.63
N ALA A 179 18.73 -9.76 10.10
CA ALA A 179 18.12 -8.43 10.20
C ALA A 179 17.72 -7.88 8.83
N GLU A 180 18.61 -8.00 7.83
CA GLU A 180 18.34 -7.57 6.45
C GLU A 180 17.26 -8.43 5.79
N SER A 181 17.32 -9.76 5.94
CA SER A 181 16.31 -10.68 5.43
C SER A 181 14.93 -10.38 6.01
N THR A 182 14.87 -10.06 7.31
CA THR A 182 13.63 -9.68 8.00
C THR A 182 13.08 -8.38 7.45
N ARG A 183 13.90 -7.34 7.31
CA ARG A 183 13.50 -6.05 6.76
C ARG A 183 12.93 -6.19 5.34
N LEU A 184 13.61 -6.96 4.49
CA LEU A 184 13.20 -7.21 3.10
C LEU A 184 11.84 -7.95 3.01
N LYS A 185 11.62 -8.93 3.89
CA LYS A 185 10.31 -9.61 3.96
C LYS A 185 9.20 -8.69 4.47
N ILE A 186 9.49 -7.81 5.42
CA ILE A 186 8.52 -6.82 5.91
C ILE A 186 8.10 -5.87 4.79
N ALA A 187 9.02 -5.48 3.92
CA ALA A 187 8.74 -4.59 2.79
C ALA A 187 7.65 -5.15 1.85
N THR A 188 7.57 -6.49 1.67
CA THR A 188 6.52 -7.12 0.84
C THR A 188 5.12 -7.02 1.42
N GLY A 189 4.97 -6.53 2.65
CA GLY A 189 3.68 -6.14 3.22
C GLY A 189 2.88 -5.19 2.31
N PHE A 190 3.55 -4.42 1.45
CA PHE A 190 2.96 -3.62 0.38
C PHE A 190 1.89 -4.37 -0.43
N LEU A 191 2.16 -5.62 -0.82
CA LEU A 191 1.26 -6.45 -1.62
C LEU A 191 0.14 -7.11 -0.80
N ALA A 192 0.31 -7.21 0.53
CA ALA A 192 -0.63 -7.87 1.42
C ALA A 192 -1.63 -6.90 2.07
N LEU A 193 -1.20 -5.68 2.39
CA LEU A 193 -2.04 -4.66 3.02
C LEU A 193 -3.10 -4.11 2.04
N GLY A 194 -4.08 -3.41 2.58
CA GLY A 194 -5.18 -2.86 1.81
C GLY A 194 -6.44 -3.73 1.80
N PRO A 195 -7.56 -3.20 1.26
CA PRO A 195 -8.86 -3.87 1.29
C PRO A 195 -8.88 -5.06 0.34
N LYS A 196 -9.17 -6.26 0.87
CA LYS A 196 -9.28 -7.49 0.08
C LYS A 196 -10.45 -8.33 0.58
N LEU A 197 -11.29 -8.83 -0.34
CA LEU A 197 -12.38 -9.74 -0.03
C LEU A 197 -11.82 -11.13 0.32
N LEU A 198 -11.93 -11.51 1.58
CA LEU A 198 -11.39 -12.78 2.10
C LEU A 198 -12.43 -13.91 2.18
N ALA A 199 -13.69 -13.60 1.93
CA ALA A 199 -14.80 -14.54 1.99
C ALA A 199 -15.59 -14.69 0.69
N GLU A 200 -15.01 -14.33 -0.47
CA GLU A 200 -15.61 -14.56 -1.78
C GLU A 200 -15.87 -16.05 -1.99
N PRO A 201 -17.10 -16.45 -2.40
CA PRO A 201 -17.50 -17.85 -2.62
C PRO A 201 -16.72 -18.54 -3.74
N ASP A 202 -16.45 -17.82 -4.81
CA ASP A 202 -15.71 -18.31 -5.96
C ASP A 202 -14.21 -18.15 -5.72
N PRO A 203 -13.45 -19.27 -5.56
CA PRO A 203 -12.02 -19.19 -5.29
C PRO A 203 -11.21 -18.56 -6.44
N VAL A 204 -11.65 -18.74 -7.69
CA VAL A 204 -10.98 -18.16 -8.86
C VAL A 204 -11.19 -16.66 -8.88
N LYS A 205 -12.43 -16.22 -8.62
CA LYS A 205 -12.75 -14.80 -8.51
C LYS A 205 -11.98 -14.15 -7.36
N MET A 206 -11.93 -14.79 -6.20
CA MET A 206 -11.18 -14.30 -5.03
C MET A 206 -9.69 -14.10 -5.34
N GLU A 207 -9.05 -15.09 -5.98
CA GLU A 207 -7.65 -14.97 -6.40
C GLU A 207 -7.45 -13.81 -7.38
N MET A 208 -8.33 -13.70 -8.39
CA MET A 208 -8.21 -12.64 -9.39
C MET A 208 -8.52 -11.25 -8.84
N ASP A 209 -9.40 -11.11 -7.88
CA ASP A 209 -9.69 -9.84 -7.22
C ASP A 209 -8.52 -9.37 -6.32
N MET A 210 -7.80 -10.30 -5.70
CA MET A 210 -6.56 -9.99 -4.98
C MET A 210 -5.44 -9.54 -5.90
N ILE A 211 -5.28 -10.21 -7.05
CA ILE A 211 -4.29 -9.84 -8.06
C ILE A 211 -4.63 -8.48 -8.65
N ASP A 212 -5.89 -8.21 -8.92
CA ASP A 212 -6.37 -6.93 -9.43
C ASP A 212 -6.03 -5.78 -8.47
N GLU A 213 -6.26 -5.99 -7.19
CA GLU A 213 -5.94 -5.04 -6.15
C GLU A 213 -4.41 -4.80 -6.03
N GLN A 214 -3.59 -5.83 -6.20
CA GLN A 214 -2.13 -5.70 -6.24
C GLN A 214 -1.66 -4.94 -7.48
N ILE A 215 -2.26 -5.17 -8.64
CA ILE A 215 -1.97 -4.43 -9.87
C ILE A 215 -2.34 -2.96 -9.70
N ASP A 216 -3.50 -2.69 -9.11
CA ASP A 216 -3.98 -1.34 -8.87
C ASP A 216 -3.02 -0.55 -7.97
N VAL A 217 -2.61 -1.12 -6.84
CA VAL A 217 -1.67 -0.43 -5.94
C VAL A 217 -0.29 -0.26 -6.55
N ILE A 218 0.23 -1.23 -7.31
CA ILE A 218 1.50 -1.11 -8.04
C ILE A 218 1.41 0.03 -9.06
N GLY A 219 0.32 0.05 -9.85
CA GLY A 219 0.08 1.07 -10.87
C GLY A 219 0.03 2.48 -10.28
N GLN A 220 -0.80 2.66 -9.26
CA GLN A 220 -1.01 3.97 -8.65
C GLN A 220 0.22 4.44 -7.86
N ALA A 221 0.83 3.57 -7.04
CA ALA A 221 1.94 3.95 -6.16
C ALA A 221 3.25 4.22 -6.91
N PHE A 222 3.60 3.41 -7.90
CA PHE A 222 4.89 3.50 -8.56
C PHE A 222 4.87 4.17 -9.93
N LEU A 223 3.74 4.09 -10.64
CA LEU A 223 3.63 4.59 -12.01
C LEU A 223 2.68 5.78 -12.13
N GLY A 224 1.82 6.01 -11.13
CA GLY A 224 0.76 7.03 -11.22
C GLY A 224 -0.31 6.69 -12.27
N LEU A 225 -0.51 5.39 -12.57
CA LEU A 225 -1.41 4.88 -13.59
C LEU A 225 -2.51 3.99 -12.98
N THR A 226 -3.71 4.08 -13.52
CA THR A 226 -4.85 3.25 -13.10
C THR A 226 -4.94 1.97 -13.93
N ILE A 227 -3.92 1.12 -13.82
CA ILE A 227 -3.76 -0.10 -14.64
C ILE A 227 -4.95 -1.05 -14.50
N ALA A 228 -5.58 -1.11 -13.33
CA ALA A 228 -6.75 -1.96 -13.07
C ALA A 228 -7.94 -1.67 -14.03
N CYS A 229 -8.06 -0.46 -14.58
CA CYS A 229 -9.06 -0.16 -15.60
C CYS A 229 -8.92 -1.03 -16.85
N ALA A 230 -7.71 -1.50 -17.15
CA ALA A 230 -7.43 -2.34 -18.32
C ALA A 230 -7.84 -3.81 -18.13
N ARG A 231 -8.39 -4.20 -16.96
CA ARG A 231 -8.92 -5.53 -16.71
C ARG A 231 -10.05 -5.92 -17.68
N CYS A 232 -10.91 -4.96 -18.05
CA CYS A 232 -12.11 -5.23 -18.84
C CYS A 232 -12.01 -4.74 -20.30
N HIS A 233 -11.22 -3.71 -20.54
CA HIS A 233 -11.04 -3.07 -21.86
C HIS A 233 -9.73 -2.29 -21.87
N ASP A 234 -9.20 -1.97 -23.04
CA ASP A 234 -8.02 -1.13 -23.14
C ASP A 234 -8.24 0.20 -22.41
N HIS A 235 -7.21 0.71 -21.73
CA HIS A 235 -7.32 1.93 -20.94
C HIS A 235 -7.75 3.12 -21.80
N MET A 236 -8.67 3.96 -21.29
CA MET A 236 -9.28 5.01 -22.10
C MET A 236 -8.31 6.13 -22.51
N SER A 237 -7.36 6.49 -21.65
CA SER A 237 -6.48 7.64 -21.81
C SER A 237 -5.00 7.27 -21.91
N ASP A 238 -4.60 6.18 -21.27
CA ASP A 238 -3.22 5.74 -21.25
C ASP A 238 -2.99 4.56 -22.20
N PRO A 239 -1.80 4.38 -22.76
CA PRO A 239 -1.50 3.31 -23.70
C PRO A 239 -1.28 1.97 -22.97
N ILE A 240 -2.30 1.51 -22.28
CA ILE A 240 -2.30 0.25 -21.51
C ILE A 240 -3.39 -0.64 -22.10
N SER A 241 -3.00 -1.74 -22.71
CA SER A 241 -3.93 -2.72 -23.27
C SER A 241 -4.41 -3.71 -22.22
N THR A 242 -5.56 -4.33 -22.45
CA THR A 242 -6.05 -5.46 -21.68
C THR A 242 -5.05 -6.62 -21.67
N ASP A 243 -4.33 -6.85 -22.78
CA ASP A 243 -3.29 -7.87 -22.87
C ASP A 243 -2.12 -7.60 -21.91
N GLU A 244 -1.68 -6.36 -21.77
CA GLU A 244 -0.64 -5.95 -20.80
C GLU A 244 -1.10 -6.14 -19.36
N TYR A 245 -2.37 -5.83 -19.05
CA TYR A 245 -2.95 -6.12 -17.75
C TYR A 245 -2.85 -7.61 -17.41
N TYR A 246 -3.27 -8.50 -18.33
CA TYR A 246 -3.23 -9.94 -18.06
C TYR A 246 -1.81 -10.53 -18.05
N LYS A 247 -0.85 -9.91 -18.74
CA LYS A 247 0.58 -10.26 -18.59
C LYS A 247 1.07 -9.96 -17.18
N LEU A 248 0.73 -8.79 -16.63
CA LEU A 248 1.07 -8.42 -15.25
C LEU A 248 0.35 -9.31 -14.23
N ALA A 249 -0.94 -9.61 -14.46
CA ALA A 249 -1.69 -10.56 -13.65
C ALA A 249 -1.06 -11.96 -13.65
N GLY A 250 -0.52 -12.42 -14.79
CA GLY A 250 0.20 -13.69 -14.90
C GLY A 250 1.47 -13.74 -14.03
N ILE A 251 2.19 -12.63 -13.89
CA ILE A 251 3.34 -12.51 -12.99
C ILE A 251 2.88 -12.66 -11.53
N LEU A 252 1.86 -11.91 -11.12
CA LEU A 252 1.36 -11.93 -9.74
C LEU A 252 0.67 -13.25 -9.39
N LYS A 253 0.07 -13.94 -10.35
CA LYS A 253 -0.51 -15.28 -10.17
C LYS A 253 0.54 -16.34 -9.81
N SER A 254 1.80 -16.11 -10.14
CA SER A 254 2.91 -16.97 -9.71
C SER A 254 3.36 -16.69 -8.27
N THR A 255 2.86 -15.64 -7.65
CA THR A 255 3.19 -15.20 -6.29
C THR A 255 2.20 -15.79 -5.30
N ARG A 256 2.70 -16.39 -4.22
CA ARG A 256 1.85 -16.95 -3.17
C ARG A 256 1.48 -15.89 -2.13
N THR A 257 0.34 -15.24 -2.31
CA THR A 257 -0.18 -14.23 -1.36
C THR A 257 -1.01 -14.86 -0.24
N MET A 258 -1.70 -15.97 -0.52
CA MET A 258 -2.60 -16.65 0.43
C MET A 258 -2.07 -18.02 0.84
N GLU A 259 -2.35 -18.41 2.08
CA GLU A 259 -2.01 -19.74 2.56
C GLU A 259 -2.82 -20.81 1.81
N LYS A 260 -4.13 -20.60 1.69
CA LYS A 260 -5.09 -21.42 0.94
C LYS A 260 -6.21 -20.53 0.44
N VAL A 261 -6.72 -20.80 -0.75
CA VAL A 261 -7.92 -20.13 -1.29
C VAL A 261 -9.17 -20.85 -0.74
N THR A 262 -9.44 -20.69 0.56
CA THR A 262 -10.59 -21.26 1.26
C THR A 262 -11.25 -20.20 2.12
N ARG A 263 -12.53 -20.36 2.45
CA ARG A 263 -13.29 -19.38 3.25
C ARG A 263 -13.17 -19.60 4.76
N PRO A 264 -12.92 -18.59 5.55
CA PRO A 264 -12.20 -17.36 5.17
C PRO A 264 -10.75 -17.71 4.82
N THR A 265 -10.21 -17.05 3.82
CA THR A 265 -8.80 -17.23 3.49
C THR A 265 -7.90 -16.49 4.49
N ARG A 266 -6.64 -16.91 4.55
CA ARG A 266 -5.61 -16.26 5.37
C ARG A 266 -4.41 -15.90 4.50
N TRP A 267 -3.74 -14.83 4.91
CA TRP A 267 -2.48 -14.42 4.29
C TRP A 267 -1.42 -15.49 4.49
N PHE A 268 -0.55 -15.62 3.49
CA PHE A 268 0.69 -16.35 3.67
C PHE A 268 1.66 -15.47 4.48
N GLU A 269 1.90 -15.85 5.72
CA GLU A 269 2.77 -15.11 6.62
C GLU A 269 4.18 -15.70 6.64
N HIS A 270 5.18 -14.85 6.40
CA HIS A 270 6.58 -15.24 6.60
C HIS A 270 6.91 -15.28 8.08
N ILE A 271 7.47 -16.41 8.52
CA ILE A 271 8.00 -16.52 9.88
C ILE A 271 9.27 -15.67 9.97
N ILE A 272 9.21 -14.61 10.79
CA ILE A 272 10.31 -13.70 11.08
C ILE A 272 10.83 -14.04 12.48
N SER A 273 11.34 -15.27 12.68
CA SER A 273 11.94 -15.66 13.95
C SER A 273 13.46 -15.63 13.85
N ASN A 274 14.12 -15.07 14.88
CA ASN A 274 15.55 -15.23 15.02
C ASN A 274 15.87 -16.72 15.16
N PRO A 275 16.85 -17.27 14.42
CA PRO A 275 17.27 -18.66 14.61
C PRO A 275 17.63 -19.00 16.07
N LEU A 276 18.10 -18.00 16.83
CA LEU A 276 18.38 -18.15 18.26
C LEU A 276 17.11 -18.29 19.13
N ASP A 277 15.98 -17.78 18.65
CA ASP A 277 14.68 -17.88 19.33
C ASP A 277 13.87 -19.10 18.90
N LYS A 278 14.37 -19.87 17.94
CA LYS A 278 13.69 -21.05 17.44
C LYS A 278 13.38 -22.04 18.56
N ASN A 279 14.33 -22.27 19.44
CA ASN A 279 14.14 -23.16 20.60
C ASN A 279 13.08 -22.61 21.58
N HIS A 280 13.04 -21.29 21.79
CA HIS A 280 12.00 -20.64 22.61
C HIS A 280 10.64 -20.73 21.95
N TYR A 281 10.55 -20.53 20.64
CA TYR A 281 9.31 -20.64 19.88
C TYR A 281 8.77 -22.09 19.90
N GLU A 282 9.61 -23.08 19.62
CA GLU A 282 9.24 -24.49 19.66
C GLU A 282 8.77 -24.91 21.07
N LYS A 283 9.48 -24.46 22.11
CA LYS A 283 9.05 -24.70 23.50
C LYS A 283 7.73 -24.01 23.81
N PHE A 284 7.50 -22.78 23.35
CA PHE A 284 6.23 -22.08 23.51
C PHE A 284 5.09 -22.78 22.76
N GLN A 285 5.31 -23.22 21.53
CA GLN A 285 4.33 -23.98 20.75
C GLN A 285 3.97 -25.33 21.41
N SER A 286 4.94 -25.99 21.99
CA SER A 286 4.68 -27.24 22.74
C SER A 286 3.82 -26.99 23.99
N LEU A 287 4.07 -25.89 24.72
CA LEU A 287 3.26 -25.48 25.86
C LEU A 287 1.83 -25.12 25.44
N VAL A 288 1.67 -24.36 24.35
CA VAL A 288 0.34 -24.00 23.80
C VAL A 288 -0.43 -25.24 23.38
N SER A 289 0.23 -26.21 22.73
CA SER A 289 -0.42 -27.45 22.30
C SER A 289 -0.81 -28.33 23.50
N ALA A 290 0.05 -28.42 24.52
CA ALA A 290 -0.27 -29.11 25.76
C ALA A 290 -1.48 -28.46 26.47
N GLN A 291 -1.52 -27.14 26.55
CA GLN A 291 -2.63 -26.40 27.16
C GLN A 291 -3.93 -26.61 26.40
N LYS A 292 -3.89 -26.57 25.05
CA LYS A 292 -5.06 -26.87 24.21
C LYS A 292 -5.55 -28.30 24.42
N ALA A 293 -4.65 -29.26 24.54
CA ALA A 293 -5.02 -30.68 24.85
C ALA A 293 -5.72 -30.80 26.20
N LEU A 294 -5.22 -30.13 27.24
CA LEU A 294 -5.84 -30.07 28.56
C LEU A 294 -7.25 -29.45 28.50
N ILE A 295 -7.41 -28.34 27.82
CA ILE A 295 -8.70 -27.66 27.63
C ILE A 295 -9.69 -28.59 26.93
N ASN A 296 -9.27 -29.30 25.88
CA ASN A 296 -10.12 -30.22 25.15
C ASN A 296 -10.50 -31.46 26.02
N ALA A 297 -9.53 -31.99 26.76
CA ALA A 297 -9.81 -33.10 27.71
C ALA A 297 -10.80 -32.66 28.79
N PHE A 298 -10.67 -31.45 29.33
CA PHE A 298 -11.61 -30.89 30.31
C PHE A 298 -13.00 -30.68 29.70
N LYS A 299 -13.11 -30.15 28.47
CA LYS A 299 -14.39 -29.99 27.76
C LYS A 299 -15.06 -31.32 27.55
N ILE A 300 -14.33 -32.35 27.12
CA ILE A 300 -14.88 -33.72 26.95
C ILE A 300 -15.36 -34.26 28.29
N LYS A 301 -14.57 -34.13 29.36
CA LYS A 301 -14.93 -34.60 30.70
C LYS A 301 -16.13 -33.85 31.27
N SER A 302 -16.24 -32.54 31.04
CA SER A 302 -17.40 -31.74 31.44
C SER A 302 -18.66 -32.12 30.67
N CYS A 303 -18.53 -32.39 29.36
CA CYS A 303 -19.63 -32.83 28.51
C CYS A 303 -20.16 -34.23 28.96
N LEU A 304 -19.26 -35.12 29.35
CA LEU A 304 -19.62 -36.44 29.88
C LEU A 304 -20.28 -36.39 31.29
N LEU A 305 -19.94 -35.38 32.10
CA LEU A 305 -20.53 -35.17 33.44
C LEU A 305 -21.90 -34.46 33.36
N VAL A 306 -22.16 -33.69 32.33
CA VAL A 306 -23.41 -32.91 32.14
C VAL A 306 -24.47 -33.68 31.32
N CYS A 307 -24.08 -34.76 30.66
CA CYS A 307 -25.00 -35.60 29.91
C CYS A 307 -25.19 -36.99 30.57
N PRO A 308 -25.93 -37.10 31.68
CA PRO A 308 -26.56 -38.36 32.02
C PRO A 308 -27.62 -38.60 30.96
N SER A 309 -27.77 -39.82 30.50
CA SER A 309 -28.58 -40.31 29.38
C SER A 309 -30.12 -40.05 29.50
N SER A 310 -30.57 -38.95 30.10
CA SER A 310 -32.00 -38.71 30.36
C SER A 310 -32.45 -37.23 30.39
N VAL A 311 -31.73 -36.27 29.75
CA VAL A 311 -32.23 -34.88 29.71
C VAL A 311 -32.57 -34.46 28.29
N ASN A 312 -33.85 -34.58 27.99
CA ASN A 312 -34.51 -34.14 26.75
C ASN A 312 -35.00 -32.70 26.91
N ARG A 313 -34.11 -31.69 27.05
CA ARG A 313 -34.47 -30.25 26.93
C ARG A 313 -33.30 -29.39 26.47
N PRO A 314 -33.46 -28.64 25.37
CA PRO A 314 -32.41 -27.77 24.80
C PRO A 314 -32.14 -26.47 25.59
N THR A 315 -32.97 -26.12 26.55
CA THR A 315 -32.96 -24.80 27.22
C THR A 315 -31.99 -24.64 28.38
N GLU A 316 -31.50 -25.74 28.98
CA GLU A 316 -30.60 -25.65 30.14
C GLU A 316 -29.11 -25.57 29.77
N ILE A 317 -28.74 -25.90 28.53
CA ILE A 317 -27.34 -25.80 28.06
C ILE A 317 -26.90 -24.35 27.87
N ILE A 318 -27.83 -23.47 27.53
CA ILE A 318 -27.54 -22.03 27.31
C ILE A 318 -27.22 -21.32 28.63
N PHE A 319 -27.83 -21.74 29.73
CA PHE A 319 -27.61 -21.12 31.05
C PHE A 319 -26.22 -21.45 31.63
N LEU A 320 -25.72 -22.65 31.39
CA LEU A 320 -24.38 -23.07 31.86
C LEU A 320 -23.25 -22.43 31.04
N LEU A 321 -23.44 -22.19 29.75
CA LEU A 321 -22.47 -21.47 28.88
C LEU A 321 -22.36 -20.00 29.22
N LEU A 322 -23.44 -19.35 29.67
CA LEU A 322 -23.44 -17.95 30.10
C LEU A 322 -22.79 -17.75 31.49
N PHE A 323 -22.87 -18.76 32.37
CA PHE A 323 -22.24 -18.69 33.69
C PHE A 323 -20.71 -18.88 33.64
N PHE A 324 -20.21 -19.65 32.65
CA PHE A 324 -18.76 -19.87 32.47
C PHE A 324 -18.05 -18.71 31.81
N ASN A 325 -18.74 -17.89 30.98
CA ASN A 325 -18.14 -16.69 30.38
C ASN A 325 -18.00 -15.52 31.36
N SER A 326 -18.74 -15.52 32.48
CA SER A 326 -18.64 -14.44 33.49
C SER A 326 -17.60 -14.73 34.60
N CYS A 327 -16.96 -15.89 34.60
CA CYS A 327 -15.88 -16.23 35.55
C CYS A 327 -14.48 -16.19 34.94
N LEU A 328 -14.33 -15.78 33.67
CA LEU A 328 -13.07 -15.70 32.95
C LEU A 328 -12.82 -14.29 32.37
N SER A 329 -13.54 -13.28 32.84
CA SER A 329 -13.25 -11.87 32.60
C SER A 329 -12.49 -11.24 33.75
#